data_8931064b79981af81fb86c1e60a2501e
#
_entry.id   8931064b79981af81fb86c1e60a2501e
#
_cell.length_a   1.000
_cell.length_b   1.000
_cell.length_c   1.000
_cell.angle_alpha   90.00
_cell.angle_beta   90.00
_cell.angle_gamma   90.00
#
_symmetry.space_group_name_H-M   'P 1'
#
loop_
_entity.id
_entity.type
_entity.pdbx_description
1 polymer ?
#
loop_
_entity_poly.entity_id
_entity_poly.type
_entity_poly.pdbx_seq_one_letter_code
_entity_poly.pdbx_strand_id
1 'polypeptide(L)'
;TDPSPSRPPDERSTAKHPNPILSDLTVRKALSMALDRAMLSDIGYGSMGKPTCDWIPAPANFAAGNTECLKQDIPGAVKLLDEAGWTPGPDGIREKDGKMLKLTFVTTTNSIRNQFQAIIKQWWHEIGVDVELKSLDTSVLFGSDPSSADTYQKFYADVQMWTNYASGTDLGAYVQTYICSQAPRPDTQWQGWNIPRYCDTNYDALVTELANTADIVKRGEIVKKLNTILTDSYAIMPLVWRA
;
A
#
# COMPACT_ATOMS: atom_id res chain seq x y z
N THR A 1 -9.60 -4.56 -2.03
CA THR A 1 -10.50 -5.73 -2.23
C THR A 1 -10.98 -6.26 -0.88
N ASP A 2 -12.17 -6.86 -0.83
CA ASP A 2 -12.81 -7.36 0.40
C ASP A 2 -12.17 -8.68 0.88
N PRO A 3 -11.41 -8.67 2.01
CA PRO A 3 -10.75 -9.86 2.53
C PRO A 3 -11.66 -10.70 3.45
N SER A 4 -12.95 -10.34 3.58
CA SER A 4 -13.87 -10.95 4.53
C SER A 4 -13.97 -12.47 4.33
N PRO A 5 -13.88 -13.27 5.41
CA PRO A 5 -14.09 -14.72 5.34
C PRO A 5 -15.53 -15.13 4.97
N SER A 6 -16.47 -14.18 4.99
CA SER A 6 -17.84 -14.43 4.52
C SER A 6 -17.95 -14.52 2.99
N ARG A 7 -16.94 -14.08 2.25
CA ARG A 7 -16.88 -14.22 0.79
C ARG A 7 -16.46 -15.65 0.41
N PRO A 8 -17.02 -16.19 -0.68
CA PRO A 8 -16.50 -17.43 -1.25
C PRO A 8 -15.00 -17.33 -1.55
N PRO A 9 -14.22 -18.42 -1.39
CA PRO A 9 -12.76 -18.38 -1.57
C PRO A 9 -12.29 -17.89 -2.97
N ASP A 10 -13.08 -18.11 -4.00
CA ASP A 10 -12.83 -17.68 -5.37
C ASP A 10 -13.27 -16.24 -5.68
N GLU A 11 -13.96 -15.60 -4.74
CA GLU A 11 -14.37 -14.19 -4.83
C GLU A 11 -13.67 -13.29 -3.81
N ARG A 12 -13.19 -13.88 -2.71
CA ARG A 12 -12.50 -13.17 -1.63
C ARG A 12 -11.25 -12.48 -2.16
N SER A 13 -11.07 -11.22 -1.79
CA SER A 13 -9.95 -10.36 -2.24
C SER A 13 -9.77 -10.28 -3.76
N THR A 14 -10.84 -10.37 -4.52
CA THR A 14 -10.84 -10.10 -5.96
C THR A 14 -11.26 -8.67 -6.27
N ALA A 15 -10.93 -8.18 -7.47
CA ALA A 15 -11.33 -6.85 -7.92
C ALA A 15 -12.86 -6.68 -8.04
N LYS A 16 -13.62 -7.79 -8.10
CA LYS A 16 -15.10 -7.77 -8.12
C LYS A 16 -15.71 -7.25 -6.82
N HIS A 17 -14.99 -7.40 -5.71
CA HIS A 17 -15.46 -7.03 -4.38
C HIS A 17 -14.51 -6.01 -3.76
N PRO A 18 -14.78 -4.69 -3.95
CA PRO A 18 -14.00 -3.63 -3.31
C PRO A 18 -13.99 -3.79 -1.78
N ASN A 19 -12.87 -3.44 -1.16
CA ASN A 19 -12.80 -3.40 0.30
C ASN A 19 -13.84 -2.40 0.84
N PRO A 20 -14.69 -2.79 1.78
CA PRO A 20 -15.79 -1.95 2.25
C PRO A 20 -15.34 -0.68 3.01
N ILE A 21 -14.07 -0.62 3.41
CA ILE A 21 -13.45 0.50 4.12
C ILE A 21 -12.41 1.17 3.22
N LEU A 22 -11.45 0.41 2.75
CA LEU A 22 -10.28 0.93 2.02
C LEU A 22 -10.54 1.22 0.54
N SER A 23 -11.73 0.98 0.00
CA SER A 23 -12.13 1.53 -1.30
C SER A 23 -12.34 3.05 -1.25
N ASP A 24 -12.61 3.61 -0.07
CA ASP A 24 -12.66 5.05 0.14
C ASP A 24 -11.25 5.64 0.13
N LEU A 25 -10.97 6.51 -0.86
CA LEU A 25 -9.69 7.21 -0.98
C LEU A 25 -9.40 8.08 0.26
N THR A 26 -10.45 8.64 0.85
CA THR A 26 -10.33 9.51 2.02
C THR A 26 -9.76 8.77 3.21
N VAL A 27 -10.22 7.54 3.44
CA VAL A 27 -9.68 6.67 4.50
C VAL A 27 -8.22 6.34 4.24
N ARG A 28 -7.85 5.93 3.02
CA ARG A 28 -6.46 5.63 2.69
C ARG A 28 -5.55 6.84 2.88
N LYS A 29 -6.01 8.03 2.48
CA LYS A 29 -5.29 9.29 2.67
C LYS A 29 -5.10 9.60 4.16
N ALA A 30 -6.15 9.47 4.98
CA ALA A 30 -6.07 9.69 6.42
C ALA A 30 -5.06 8.73 7.10
N LEU A 31 -5.09 7.45 6.71
CA LEU A 31 -4.11 6.46 7.19
C LEU A 31 -2.67 6.87 6.85
N SER A 32 -2.43 7.39 5.64
CA SER A 32 -1.10 7.87 5.22
C SER A 32 -0.66 9.13 5.95
N MET A 33 -1.58 10.07 6.21
CA MET A 33 -1.31 11.32 6.96
C MET A 33 -0.91 11.04 8.40
N ALA A 34 -1.42 9.97 9.01
CA ALA A 34 -1.12 9.57 10.37
C ALA A 34 0.30 8.98 10.56
N LEU A 35 1.06 8.74 9.48
CA LEU A 35 2.36 8.08 9.56
C LEU A 35 3.51 9.08 9.74
N ASP A 36 4.35 8.88 10.77
CA ASP A 36 5.66 9.55 10.91
C ASP A 36 6.75 8.72 10.24
N ARG A 37 7.03 9.03 8.98
CA ARG A 37 8.02 8.30 8.17
C ARG A 37 9.46 8.56 8.62
N ALA A 38 9.73 9.74 9.19
CA ALA A 38 11.05 10.05 9.72
C ALA A 38 11.34 9.17 10.93
N MET A 39 10.40 9.05 11.87
CA MET A 39 10.52 8.17 13.02
C MET A 39 10.68 6.69 12.60
N LEU A 40 9.91 6.21 11.61
CA LEU A 40 10.08 4.85 11.10
C LEU A 40 11.47 4.64 10.48
N SER A 41 11.97 5.63 9.73
CA SER A 41 13.32 5.57 9.15
C SER A 41 14.40 5.46 10.22
N ASP A 42 14.32 6.30 11.24
CA ASP A 42 15.30 6.34 12.33
C ASP A 42 15.30 5.03 13.13
N ILE A 43 14.13 4.53 13.51
CA ILE A 43 13.99 3.30 14.31
C ILE A 43 14.43 2.07 13.50
N GLY A 44 14.06 2.00 12.23
CA GLY A 44 14.32 0.81 11.43
C GLY A 44 15.71 0.75 10.83
N TYR A 45 16.27 1.88 10.45
CA TYR A 45 17.46 1.93 9.60
C TYR A 45 18.48 2.99 10.00
N GLY A 46 18.16 3.87 10.94
CA GLY A 46 19.04 4.96 11.37
C GLY A 46 19.48 5.84 10.19
N SER A 47 20.76 6.15 10.14
CA SER A 47 21.34 6.99 9.07
C SER A 47 21.31 6.36 7.66
N MET A 48 21.01 5.06 7.55
CA MET A 48 20.93 4.34 6.29
C MET A 48 19.54 4.45 5.64
N GLY A 49 18.53 4.85 6.39
CA GLY A 49 17.16 5.05 5.91
C GLY A 49 16.90 6.50 5.53
N LYS A 50 15.95 6.69 4.62
CA LYS A 50 15.38 8.00 4.29
C LYS A 50 13.88 7.88 4.16
N PRO A 51 13.10 8.73 4.83
CA PRO A 51 11.66 8.77 4.63
C PRO A 51 11.35 9.13 3.18
N THR A 52 10.28 8.53 2.62
CA THR A 52 9.91 8.80 1.24
C THR A 52 8.40 8.78 1.03
N CYS A 53 7.92 9.64 0.12
CA CYS A 53 6.58 9.58 -0.45
C CYS A 53 6.59 8.93 -1.84
N ASP A 54 7.76 8.74 -2.43
CA ASP A 54 7.89 8.15 -3.74
C ASP A 54 7.99 6.63 -3.66
N TRP A 55 7.20 5.94 -4.48
CA TRP A 55 7.36 4.52 -4.71
C TRP A 55 8.69 4.19 -5.42
N ILE A 56 9.12 5.10 -6.32
CA ILE A 56 10.41 5.06 -6.98
C ILE A 56 11.22 6.27 -6.50
N PRO A 57 11.96 6.16 -5.37
CA PRO A 57 12.70 7.29 -4.79
C PRO A 57 14.06 7.54 -5.45
N ALA A 58 14.54 6.60 -6.27
CA ALA A 58 15.84 6.66 -6.94
C ALA A 58 15.83 5.87 -8.25
N PRO A 59 16.73 6.19 -9.20
CA PRO A 59 17.59 7.37 -9.23
C PRO A 59 16.82 8.67 -9.47
N ALA A 60 17.44 9.83 -9.25
CA ALA A 60 16.79 11.14 -9.23
C ALA A 60 16.04 11.52 -10.52
N ASN A 61 16.46 11.00 -11.68
CA ASN A 61 15.78 11.23 -12.96
C ASN A 61 14.44 10.51 -13.06
N PHE A 62 14.15 9.55 -12.18
CA PHE A 62 12.89 8.80 -12.11
C PHE A 62 12.06 9.13 -10.86
N ALA A 63 12.68 9.68 -9.81
CA ALA A 63 11.97 10.09 -8.61
C ALA A 63 11.03 11.27 -8.91
N ALA A 64 9.79 11.20 -8.45
CA ALA A 64 8.83 12.29 -8.64
C ALA A 64 9.11 13.46 -7.71
N GLY A 65 9.72 13.21 -6.55
CA GLY A 65 10.05 14.22 -5.55
C GLY A 65 8.83 14.61 -4.71
N ASN A 66 7.89 13.70 -4.51
CA ASN A 66 6.74 13.89 -3.64
C ASN A 66 7.20 14.05 -2.18
N THR A 67 6.69 15.06 -1.48
CA THR A 67 7.09 15.37 -0.10
C THR A 67 5.92 15.55 0.85
N GLU A 68 4.69 15.61 0.35
CA GLU A 68 3.51 15.92 1.14
C GLU A 68 3.26 14.93 2.29
N CYS A 69 3.63 13.67 2.12
CA CYS A 69 3.46 12.64 3.14
C CYS A 69 4.60 12.58 4.17
N LEU A 70 5.65 13.39 4.05
CA LEU A 70 6.81 13.36 4.96
C LEU A 70 6.48 13.91 6.34
N LYS A 71 5.49 14.80 6.44
CA LYS A 71 5.04 15.36 7.70
C LYS A 71 3.81 14.59 8.21
N GLN A 72 3.92 14.03 9.41
CA GLN A 72 2.76 13.48 10.11
C GLN A 72 1.73 14.57 10.41
N ASP A 73 0.46 14.28 10.16
CA ASP A 73 -0.66 15.19 10.43
C ASP A 73 -1.86 14.43 11.01
N ILE A 74 -1.79 14.10 12.30
CA ILE A 74 -2.89 13.46 13.05
C ILE A 74 -4.14 14.33 13.06
N PRO A 75 -4.09 15.65 13.40
CA PRO A 75 -5.29 16.49 13.37
C PRO A 75 -5.94 16.58 12.00
N GLY A 76 -5.14 16.69 10.93
CA GLY A 76 -5.64 16.68 9.56
C GLY A 76 -6.31 15.37 9.17
N ALA A 77 -5.74 14.23 9.58
CA ALA A 77 -6.34 12.91 9.35
C ALA A 77 -7.67 12.75 10.09
N VAL A 78 -7.76 13.19 11.35
CA VAL A 78 -9.01 13.21 12.14
C VAL A 78 -10.07 14.03 11.41
N LYS A 79 -9.74 15.27 11.06
CA LYS A 79 -10.66 16.17 10.34
C LYS A 79 -11.15 15.55 9.03
N LEU A 80 -10.25 14.95 8.27
CA LEU A 80 -10.58 14.32 7.00
C LEU A 80 -11.57 13.15 7.17
N LEU A 81 -11.40 12.34 8.21
CA LEU A 81 -12.32 11.24 8.54
C LEU A 81 -13.69 11.78 9.03
N ASP A 82 -13.70 12.84 9.85
CA ASP A 82 -14.93 13.50 10.29
C ASP A 82 -15.75 14.03 9.09
N GLU A 83 -15.10 14.74 8.18
CA GLU A 83 -15.72 15.28 6.95
C GLU A 83 -16.24 14.17 6.03
N ALA A 84 -15.60 13.00 6.04
CA ALA A 84 -16.04 11.82 5.30
C ALA A 84 -17.18 11.04 5.99
N GLY A 85 -17.62 11.48 7.18
CA GLY A 85 -18.72 10.86 7.92
C GLY A 85 -18.31 9.65 8.76
N TRP A 86 -17.03 9.44 9.00
CA TRP A 86 -16.52 8.46 9.95
C TRP A 86 -16.54 9.06 11.35
N THR A 87 -17.56 8.75 12.16
CA THR A 87 -17.76 9.32 13.50
C THR A 87 -17.21 8.41 14.60
N PRO A 88 -16.60 8.96 15.67
CA PRO A 88 -16.15 8.15 16.80
C PRO A 88 -17.29 7.40 17.47
N GLY A 89 -17.14 6.09 17.65
CA GLY A 89 -17.99 5.26 18.49
C GLY A 89 -17.70 5.40 19.98
N PRO A 90 -18.43 4.67 20.85
CA PRO A 90 -18.27 4.74 22.31
C PRO A 90 -16.88 4.33 22.83
N ASP A 91 -16.18 3.49 22.08
CA ASP A 91 -14.83 3.01 22.36
C ASP A 91 -13.73 3.86 21.69
N GLY A 92 -14.12 4.95 21.03
CA GLY A 92 -13.22 5.82 20.26
C GLY A 92 -12.89 5.31 18.85
N ILE A 93 -13.30 4.09 18.49
CA ILE A 93 -13.13 3.57 17.13
C ILE A 93 -14.23 4.15 16.24
N ARG A 94 -13.84 4.61 15.07
CA ARG A 94 -14.75 5.26 14.13
C ARG A 94 -15.67 4.27 13.46
N GLU A 95 -16.88 4.73 13.17
CA GLU A 95 -17.87 3.95 12.43
C GLU A 95 -18.58 4.82 11.38
N LYS A 96 -19.01 4.15 10.31
CA LYS A 96 -19.82 4.76 9.24
C LYS A 96 -20.72 3.69 8.62
N ASP A 97 -22.01 3.98 8.48
CA ASP A 97 -23.00 3.07 7.88
C ASP A 97 -22.99 1.67 8.51
N GLY A 98 -22.86 1.60 9.85
CA GLY A 98 -22.81 0.37 10.62
C GLY A 98 -21.50 -0.44 10.47
N LYS A 99 -20.46 0.13 9.87
CA LYS A 99 -19.14 -0.48 9.74
C LYS A 99 -18.15 0.23 10.65
N MET A 100 -17.49 -0.54 11.50
CA MET A 100 -16.37 -0.04 12.30
C MET A 100 -15.12 0.09 11.43
N LEU A 101 -14.32 1.12 11.71
CA LEU A 101 -13.01 1.33 11.07
C LEU A 101 -11.98 0.38 11.71
N LYS A 102 -12.08 -0.89 11.34
CA LYS A 102 -11.26 -1.98 11.83
C LYS A 102 -10.53 -2.67 10.69
N LEU A 103 -9.22 -2.85 10.82
CA LEU A 103 -8.33 -3.35 9.77
C LEU A 103 -7.46 -4.50 10.28
N THR A 104 -7.21 -5.48 9.42
CA THR A 104 -6.17 -6.51 9.63
C THR A 104 -4.91 -6.10 8.88
N PHE A 105 -3.79 -6.00 9.59
CA PHE A 105 -2.50 -5.60 9.05
C PHE A 105 -1.49 -6.74 9.13
N VAL A 106 -1.03 -7.23 7.99
CA VAL A 106 -0.13 -8.38 7.87
C VAL A 106 1.28 -7.96 7.44
N THR A 107 2.29 -8.60 8.03
CA THR A 107 3.69 -8.56 7.59
C THR A 107 4.39 -9.89 7.91
N THR A 108 5.70 -9.98 7.65
CA THR A 108 6.52 -11.13 8.06
C THR A 108 7.02 -10.98 9.49
N THR A 109 7.53 -12.08 10.07
CA THR A 109 8.17 -12.11 11.41
C THR A 109 9.49 -11.36 11.50
N ASN A 110 9.78 -10.44 10.58
CA ASN A 110 10.95 -9.56 10.61
C ASN A 110 10.82 -8.52 11.74
N SER A 111 11.84 -8.37 12.57
CA SER A 111 11.82 -7.52 13.77
C SER A 111 11.54 -6.04 13.46
N ILE A 112 12.15 -5.48 12.41
CA ILE A 112 11.93 -4.08 12.01
C ILE A 112 10.48 -3.88 11.58
N ARG A 113 9.94 -4.78 10.77
CA ARG A 113 8.55 -4.69 10.31
C ARG A 113 7.55 -4.86 11.44
N ASN A 114 7.84 -5.74 12.42
CA ASN A 114 6.98 -5.88 13.59
C ASN A 114 6.98 -4.62 14.47
N GLN A 115 8.12 -3.95 14.61
CA GLN A 115 8.19 -2.65 15.29
C GLN A 115 7.39 -1.60 14.53
N PHE A 116 7.51 -1.54 13.20
CA PHE A 116 6.73 -0.62 12.37
C PHE A 116 5.23 -0.86 12.52
N GLN A 117 4.78 -2.12 12.47
CA GLN A 117 3.37 -2.45 12.69
C GLN A 117 2.85 -1.95 14.05
N ALA A 118 3.62 -2.17 15.10
CA ALA A 118 3.22 -1.78 16.46
C ALA A 118 3.07 -0.26 16.58
N ILE A 119 4.01 0.51 16.02
CA ILE A 119 3.98 1.97 16.04
C ILE A 119 2.86 2.50 15.15
N ILE A 120 2.71 1.98 13.94
CA ILE A 120 1.64 2.37 13.00
C ILE A 120 0.27 2.10 13.62
N LYS A 121 0.09 0.97 14.30
CA LYS A 121 -1.15 0.67 15.03
C LYS A 121 -1.47 1.75 16.06
N GLN A 122 -0.49 2.27 16.79
CA GLN A 122 -0.70 3.35 17.77
C GLN A 122 -1.17 4.63 17.08
N TRP A 123 -0.50 5.06 16.01
CA TRP A 123 -0.90 6.26 15.27
C TRP A 123 -2.28 6.12 14.62
N TRP A 124 -2.59 4.97 14.09
CA TRP A 124 -3.92 4.72 13.52
C TRP A 124 -5.01 4.68 14.59
N HIS A 125 -4.68 4.20 15.79
CA HIS A 125 -5.61 4.27 16.92
C HIS A 125 -5.91 5.71 17.34
N GLU A 126 -4.93 6.63 17.27
CA GLU A 126 -5.13 8.05 17.55
C GLU A 126 -6.14 8.72 16.61
N ILE A 127 -6.31 8.20 15.41
CA ILE A 127 -7.31 8.68 14.44
C ILE A 127 -8.58 7.83 14.44
N GLY A 128 -8.75 6.92 15.42
CA GLY A 128 -9.96 6.11 15.60
C GLY A 128 -10.02 4.85 14.76
N VAL A 129 -8.88 4.25 14.42
CA VAL A 129 -8.79 2.98 13.69
C VAL A 129 -8.32 1.86 14.63
N ASP A 130 -9.10 0.78 14.72
CA ASP A 130 -8.66 -0.46 15.37
C ASP A 130 -7.88 -1.32 14.40
N VAL A 131 -6.75 -1.88 14.85
CA VAL A 131 -5.87 -2.69 13.99
C VAL A 131 -5.54 -4.02 14.65
N GLU A 132 -5.88 -5.10 13.97
CA GLU A 132 -5.41 -6.44 14.29
C GLU A 132 -4.07 -6.69 13.57
N LEU A 133 -3.02 -6.98 14.33
CA LEU A 133 -1.68 -7.28 13.77
C LEU A 133 -1.52 -8.77 13.55
N LYS A 134 -1.04 -9.13 12.37
CA LYS A 134 -0.68 -10.51 12.01
C LYS A 134 0.73 -10.55 11.45
N SER A 135 1.57 -11.43 11.98
CA SER A 135 2.93 -11.69 11.48
C SER A 135 3.02 -13.14 11.01
N LEU A 136 3.51 -13.35 9.81
CA LEU A 136 3.65 -14.65 9.18
C LEU A 136 5.11 -14.99 8.91
N ASP A 137 5.43 -16.27 8.88
CA ASP A 137 6.73 -16.68 8.38
C ASP A 137 6.92 -16.21 6.92
N THR A 138 8.16 -15.82 6.59
CA THR A 138 8.49 -15.31 5.25
C THR A 138 8.18 -16.34 4.15
N SER A 139 8.41 -17.63 4.41
CA SER A 139 8.12 -18.71 3.46
C SER A 139 6.62 -18.92 3.25
N VAL A 140 5.80 -18.60 4.24
CA VAL A 140 4.33 -18.64 4.13
C VAL A 140 3.81 -17.44 3.37
N LEU A 141 4.17 -16.23 3.81
CA LEU A 141 3.65 -15.01 3.18
C LEU A 141 4.06 -14.90 1.71
N PHE A 142 5.32 -15.21 1.37
CA PHE A 142 5.83 -15.17 0.00
C PHE A 142 5.80 -16.54 -0.69
N GLY A 143 5.09 -17.50 -0.12
CA GLY A 143 4.84 -18.80 -0.76
C GLY A 143 3.99 -18.65 -2.02
N SER A 144 4.18 -19.56 -2.96
CA SER A 144 3.44 -19.61 -4.23
C SER A 144 2.31 -20.65 -4.26
N ASP A 145 2.04 -21.32 -3.13
CA ASP A 145 1.00 -22.35 -3.04
C ASP A 145 -0.40 -21.70 -3.15
N PRO A 146 -1.14 -21.95 -4.25
CA PRO A 146 -2.47 -21.37 -4.43
C PRO A 146 -3.51 -21.92 -3.45
N SER A 147 -3.24 -23.01 -2.73
CA SER A 147 -4.11 -23.53 -1.68
C SER A 147 -3.94 -22.78 -0.35
N SER A 148 -2.78 -22.19 -0.08
CA SER A 148 -2.52 -21.42 1.13
C SER A 148 -3.33 -20.14 1.18
N ALA A 149 -4.03 -19.90 2.28
CA ALA A 149 -4.81 -18.68 2.51
C ALA A 149 -3.94 -17.48 2.90
N ASP A 150 -2.69 -17.72 3.32
CA ASP A 150 -1.82 -16.73 3.95
C ASP A 150 -0.77 -16.14 3.01
N THR A 151 -0.85 -16.42 1.69
CA THR A 151 0.07 -15.81 0.73
C THR A 151 -0.24 -14.34 0.51
N TYR A 152 0.81 -13.53 0.28
CA TYR A 152 0.65 -12.09 -0.02
C TYR A 152 -0.19 -11.85 -1.26
N GLN A 153 -0.16 -12.77 -2.23
CA GLN A 153 -0.91 -12.67 -3.48
C GLN A 153 -2.43 -12.85 -3.27
N LYS A 154 -2.86 -13.71 -2.34
CA LYS A 154 -4.28 -13.81 -1.98
C LYS A 154 -4.78 -12.56 -1.25
N PHE A 155 -3.93 -11.94 -0.47
CA PHE A 155 -4.24 -10.71 0.24
C PHE A 155 -5.51 -10.80 1.10
N TYR A 156 -5.59 -11.83 1.94
CA TYR A 156 -6.70 -12.00 2.88
C TYR A 156 -6.50 -11.15 4.14
N ALA A 157 -6.14 -9.88 3.92
CA ALA A 157 -5.95 -8.84 4.91
C ALA A 157 -6.36 -7.49 4.28
N ASP A 158 -6.49 -6.46 5.10
CA ASP A 158 -6.77 -5.10 4.63
C ASP A 158 -5.49 -4.38 4.23
N VAL A 159 -4.42 -4.57 5.00
CA VAL A 159 -3.12 -3.94 4.80
C VAL A 159 -2.01 -4.98 4.87
N GLN A 160 -1.04 -4.86 3.98
CA GLN A 160 0.20 -5.64 4.01
C GLN A 160 1.41 -4.72 3.94
N MET A 161 2.53 -5.13 4.56
CA MET A 161 3.78 -4.39 4.52
C MET A 161 4.95 -5.33 4.24
N TRP A 162 5.77 -4.94 3.25
CA TRP A 162 7.04 -5.61 2.94
C TRP A 162 8.01 -4.64 2.28
N THR A 163 9.22 -5.09 2.04
CA THR A 163 10.22 -4.36 1.25
C THR A 163 10.14 -4.82 -0.20
N ASN A 164 10.08 -3.88 -1.12
CA ASN A 164 10.20 -4.14 -2.54
C ASN A 164 11.49 -3.49 -3.08
N TYR A 165 11.95 -3.94 -4.25
CA TYR A 165 13.13 -3.38 -4.90
C TYR A 165 12.99 -3.48 -6.43
N ALA A 166 13.50 -2.48 -7.12
CA ALA A 166 13.69 -2.54 -8.56
C ALA A 166 15.03 -3.18 -8.88
N SER A 167 15.06 -4.13 -9.79
CA SER A 167 16.31 -4.73 -10.30
C SER A 167 16.74 -4.01 -11.58
N GLY A 168 18.03 -3.62 -11.63
CA GLY A 168 18.61 -2.97 -12.80
C GLY A 168 18.30 -1.48 -12.92
N THR A 169 18.75 -0.92 -14.03
CA THR A 169 18.63 0.51 -14.34
C THR A 169 17.39 0.84 -15.19
N ASP A 170 16.77 -0.16 -15.78
CA ASP A 170 15.52 -0.01 -16.52
C ASP A 170 14.33 -0.37 -15.61
N LEU A 171 13.49 0.60 -15.34
CA LEU A 171 12.31 0.44 -14.48
C LEU A 171 11.08 -0.09 -15.23
N GLY A 172 11.19 -0.42 -16.52
CA GLY A 172 10.07 -0.88 -17.32
C GLY A 172 9.35 -2.09 -16.72
N ALA A 173 10.10 -3.12 -16.30
CA ALA A 173 9.53 -4.28 -15.63
C ALA A 173 8.95 -3.95 -14.24
N TYR A 174 9.57 -3.03 -13.51
CA TYR A 174 9.12 -2.64 -12.18
C TYR A 174 7.78 -1.90 -12.21
N VAL A 175 7.60 -0.96 -13.13
CA VAL A 175 6.33 -0.23 -13.25
C VAL A 175 5.18 -1.11 -13.77
N GLN A 176 5.48 -2.18 -14.51
CA GLN A 176 4.47 -3.17 -14.93
C GLN A 176 3.82 -3.90 -13.74
N THR A 177 4.43 -3.87 -12.56
CA THR A 177 3.86 -4.47 -11.34
C THR A 177 2.42 -4.08 -11.09
N TYR A 178 2.04 -2.83 -11.35
CA TYR A 178 0.73 -2.29 -10.98
C TYR A 178 -0.24 -2.07 -12.14
N ILE A 179 0.03 -2.63 -13.34
CA ILE A 179 -0.98 -2.62 -14.41
C ILE A 179 -2.18 -3.50 -14.04
N CYS A 180 -3.34 -3.18 -14.60
CA CYS A 180 -4.60 -3.87 -14.29
C CYS A 180 -4.53 -5.39 -14.48
N SER A 181 -3.86 -5.85 -15.54
CA SER A 181 -3.74 -7.27 -15.86
C SER A 181 -2.91 -8.09 -14.88
N GLN A 182 -2.07 -7.44 -14.07
CA GLN A 182 -1.24 -8.08 -13.05
C GLN A 182 -1.95 -8.31 -11.71
N ALA A 183 -3.23 -7.98 -11.60
CA ALA A 183 -4.02 -8.26 -10.40
C ALA A 183 -4.18 -9.78 -10.20
N PRO A 184 -3.72 -10.34 -9.06
CA PRO A 184 -3.92 -11.76 -8.75
C PRO A 184 -5.40 -12.12 -8.67
N ARG A 185 -5.78 -13.27 -9.25
CA ARG A 185 -7.15 -13.77 -9.28
C ARG A 185 -7.19 -15.30 -9.41
N PRO A 186 -8.32 -15.96 -9.14
CA PRO A 186 -8.40 -17.41 -9.14
C PRO A 186 -8.03 -18.08 -10.47
N ASP A 187 -8.41 -17.51 -11.61
CA ASP A 187 -8.09 -18.03 -12.95
C ASP A 187 -6.60 -17.94 -13.31
N THR A 188 -5.84 -17.09 -12.63
CA THR A 188 -4.38 -17.06 -12.71
C THR A 188 -3.71 -17.87 -11.59
N GLN A 189 -4.46 -18.70 -10.87
CA GLN A 189 -3.98 -19.39 -9.66
C GLN A 189 -3.36 -18.42 -8.62
N TRP A 190 -3.95 -17.23 -8.53
CA TRP A 190 -3.48 -16.10 -7.71
C TRP A 190 -2.10 -15.56 -8.11
N GLN A 191 -1.59 -15.90 -9.29
CA GLN A 191 -0.36 -15.31 -9.78
C GLN A 191 -0.60 -13.90 -10.28
N GLY A 192 0.33 -13.00 -9.96
CA GLY A 192 0.30 -11.58 -10.32
C GLY A 192 1.03 -10.74 -9.28
N TRP A 193 1.41 -9.54 -9.65
CA TRP A 193 2.25 -8.66 -8.83
C TRP A 193 1.49 -7.44 -8.30
N ASN A 194 0.32 -7.15 -8.89
CA ASN A 194 -0.53 -6.03 -8.47
C ASN A 194 -1.38 -6.44 -7.25
N ILE A 195 -0.71 -6.56 -6.10
CA ILE A 195 -1.31 -7.06 -4.87
C ILE A 195 -2.52 -6.24 -4.41
N PRO A 196 -2.50 -4.89 -4.44
CA PRO A 196 -3.66 -4.08 -4.08
C PRO A 196 -4.83 -4.18 -5.08
N ARG A 197 -4.66 -4.81 -6.24
CA ARG A 197 -5.61 -4.84 -7.37
C ARG A 197 -5.98 -3.41 -7.83
N TYR A 198 -5.03 -2.50 -7.73
CA TYR A 198 -5.16 -1.17 -8.30
C TYR A 198 -5.35 -1.26 -9.82
N CYS A 199 -6.27 -0.52 -10.37
CA CYS A 199 -6.48 -0.51 -11.81
C CYS A 199 -6.82 0.91 -12.26
N ASP A 200 -5.92 1.46 -13.07
CA ASP A 200 -6.05 2.77 -13.69
C ASP A 200 -5.59 2.67 -15.14
N THR A 201 -6.50 2.90 -16.06
CA THR A 201 -6.23 2.78 -17.51
C THR A 201 -5.22 3.82 -18.01
N ASN A 202 -5.13 4.99 -17.35
CA ASN A 202 -4.11 5.98 -17.66
C ASN A 202 -2.73 5.51 -17.21
N TYR A 203 -2.63 4.84 -16.06
CA TYR A 203 -1.39 4.18 -15.62
C TYR A 203 -0.95 3.13 -16.65
N ASP A 204 -1.86 2.24 -17.08
CA ASP A 204 -1.56 1.19 -18.07
C ASP A 204 -1.10 1.78 -19.43
N ALA A 205 -1.72 2.88 -19.86
CA ALA A 205 -1.33 3.59 -21.08
C ALA A 205 0.10 4.18 -20.98
N LEU A 206 0.44 4.79 -19.83
CA LEU A 206 1.77 5.32 -19.58
C LEU A 206 2.85 4.21 -19.51
N VAL A 207 2.53 3.06 -18.95
CA VAL A 207 3.44 1.90 -18.98
C VAL A 207 3.69 1.43 -20.41
N THR A 208 2.65 1.41 -21.24
CA THR A 208 2.78 1.08 -22.66
C THR A 208 3.61 2.12 -23.42
N GLU A 209 3.40 3.41 -23.14
CA GLU A 209 4.20 4.51 -23.69
C GLU A 209 5.68 4.36 -23.30
N LEU A 210 5.96 4.07 -22.02
CA LEU A 210 7.31 3.86 -21.52
C LEU A 210 8.04 2.73 -22.27
N ALA A 211 7.34 1.63 -22.56
CA ALA A 211 7.91 0.49 -23.28
C ALA A 211 8.32 0.85 -24.73
N ASN A 212 7.68 1.85 -25.32
CA ASN A 212 7.95 2.33 -26.69
C ASN A 212 8.83 3.60 -26.72
N THR A 213 9.31 4.07 -25.57
CA THR A 213 10.12 5.29 -25.46
C THR A 213 11.58 4.95 -25.23
N ALA A 214 12.47 5.30 -26.17
CA ALA A 214 13.92 5.07 -26.05
C ALA A 214 14.66 6.23 -25.36
N ASP A 215 14.14 7.46 -25.48
CA ASP A 215 14.76 8.68 -24.93
C ASP A 215 14.72 8.66 -23.39
N ILE A 216 15.87 8.70 -22.75
CA ILE A 216 16.01 8.56 -21.30
C ILE A 216 15.35 9.70 -20.52
N VAL A 217 15.30 10.90 -21.06
CA VAL A 217 14.67 12.07 -20.42
C VAL A 217 13.16 11.87 -20.43
N LYS A 218 12.59 11.54 -21.56
CA LYS A 218 11.15 11.23 -21.70
C LYS A 218 10.76 10.05 -20.86
N ARG A 219 11.57 8.98 -20.80
CA ARG A 219 11.35 7.86 -19.88
C ARG A 219 11.26 8.34 -18.43
N GLY A 220 12.16 9.23 -18.01
CA GLY A 220 12.14 9.85 -16.69
C GLY A 220 10.82 10.59 -16.40
N GLU A 221 10.33 11.38 -17.34
CA GLU A 221 9.07 12.10 -17.22
C GLU A 221 7.86 11.14 -17.07
N ILE A 222 7.83 10.06 -17.86
CA ILE A 222 6.76 9.06 -17.78
C ILE A 222 6.80 8.34 -16.42
N VAL A 223 7.98 7.91 -15.94
CA VAL A 223 8.12 7.22 -14.66
C VAL A 223 7.72 8.14 -13.50
N LYS A 224 8.04 9.42 -13.53
CA LYS A 224 7.58 10.39 -12.53
C LYS A 224 6.06 10.49 -12.48
N LYS A 225 5.39 10.51 -13.63
CA LYS A 225 3.92 10.49 -13.70
C LYS A 225 3.36 9.20 -13.10
N LEU A 226 3.92 8.03 -13.47
CA LEU A 226 3.52 6.74 -12.92
C LEU A 226 3.69 6.69 -11.40
N ASN A 227 4.81 7.20 -10.89
CA ASN A 227 5.10 7.31 -9.47
C ASN A 227 4.02 8.13 -8.74
N THR A 228 3.71 9.34 -9.24
CA THR A 228 2.69 10.22 -8.67
C THR A 228 1.30 9.61 -8.72
N ILE A 229 0.85 9.05 -9.86
CA ILE A 229 -0.47 8.40 -9.99
C ILE A 229 -0.64 7.32 -8.93
N LEU A 230 0.36 6.47 -8.75
CA LEU A 230 0.27 5.36 -7.81
C LEU A 230 0.28 5.82 -6.35
N THR A 231 1.12 6.80 -6.00
CA THR A 231 1.20 7.35 -4.64
C THR A 231 -0.04 8.17 -4.27
N ASP A 232 -0.58 8.95 -5.21
CA ASP A 232 -1.81 9.74 -5.00
C ASP A 232 -3.06 8.86 -4.85
N SER A 233 -3.01 7.63 -5.38
CA SER A 233 -4.08 6.66 -5.16
C SER A 233 -4.12 6.13 -3.73
N TYR A 234 -3.03 6.26 -2.97
CA TYR A 234 -2.83 5.62 -1.66
C TYR A 234 -3.10 4.10 -1.67
N ALA A 235 -3.06 3.47 -2.84
CA ALA A 235 -3.09 2.01 -2.95
C ALA A 235 -1.80 1.38 -2.41
N ILE A 236 -0.72 2.14 -2.50
CA ILE A 236 0.54 1.90 -1.78
C ILE A 236 0.94 3.15 -1.02
N MET A 237 1.56 2.96 0.13
CA MET A 237 2.05 4.01 1.00
C MET A 237 3.54 3.81 1.23
N PRO A 238 4.42 4.44 0.45
CA PRO A 238 5.85 4.38 0.66
C PRO A 238 6.21 4.89 2.07
N LEU A 239 7.13 4.20 2.74
CA LEU A 239 7.53 4.55 4.11
C LEU A 239 8.99 5.01 4.15
N VAL A 240 9.90 4.09 3.89
CA VAL A 240 11.34 4.30 4.01
C VAL A 240 12.05 3.73 2.79
N TRP A 241 12.92 4.53 2.23
CA TRP A 241 13.89 4.11 1.23
C TRP A 241 15.26 3.95 1.87
N ARG A 242 15.99 2.92 1.42
CA ARG A 242 17.38 2.68 1.80
C ARG A 242 18.18 2.35 0.55
N ALA A 243 19.37 2.91 0.45
CA ALA A 243 20.34 2.62 -0.61
C ALA A 243 21.03 1.27 -0.33
#